data_d5fc4bc62de2b6bf2b5a36dd910c37df
#
_entry.id   d5fc4bc62de2b6bf2b5a36dd910c37df
#
_cell.length_a   1.000
_cell.length_b   1.000
_cell.length_c   1.000
_cell.angle_alpha   90.00
_cell.angle_beta   90.00
_cell.angle_gamma   90.00
#
_symmetry.space_group_name_H-M   'P 1'
#
loop_
_entity.id
_entity.type
_entity.pdbx_description
1 polymer ?
#
loop_
_entity_poly.entity_id
_entity_poly.type
_entity_poly.pdbx_seq_one_letter_code
_entity_poly.pdbx_strand_id
1 'polypeptide(L)'
;MMKRGFVVLLLVMCGLMSGMAQNIPVPLTQVKLYDFLDELLTDGLITHQTAVRPYSRKQVANMLLEAQVGDTLLNKRQQKELAFYLNEFALERDTMVSNYVQYTDHSTYNVSLADPQFSYRTKDSMFKLRFRPILGGNIIGSKKGAIFQRWYGAELQMDIAKHVSIWGSLRDNSWSGD
;
A
#
# COMPACT_ATOMS: atom_id res chain seq x y z
N MET A 1 0.47 44.75 -16.56
CA MET A 1 -0.18 44.46 -15.25
C MET A 1 -1.16 43.31 -15.29
N MET A 2 -1.88 43.05 -16.37
CA MET A 2 -2.85 41.93 -16.51
C MET A 2 -2.29 40.53 -16.29
N LYS A 3 -1.05 40.22 -16.67
CA LYS A 3 -0.45 38.88 -16.52
C LYS A 3 -0.26 38.46 -15.06
N ARG A 4 0.06 39.39 -14.15
CA ARG A 4 0.24 39.04 -12.71
C ARG A 4 -1.10 38.76 -12.03
N GLY A 5 -2.17 39.48 -12.35
CA GLY A 5 -3.50 39.21 -11.79
C GLY A 5 -4.09 37.87 -12.25
N PHE A 6 -3.83 37.48 -13.49
CA PHE A 6 -4.26 36.19 -14.02
C PHE A 6 -3.57 35.00 -13.31
N VAL A 7 -2.27 35.10 -13.03
CA VAL A 7 -1.52 34.06 -12.29
C VAL A 7 -2.01 33.95 -10.86
N VAL A 8 -2.30 35.08 -10.19
CA VAL A 8 -2.85 35.03 -8.82
C VAL A 8 -4.25 34.45 -8.81
N LEU A 9 -5.09 34.79 -9.79
CA LEU A 9 -6.44 34.21 -9.92
C LEU A 9 -6.38 32.69 -10.17
N LEU A 10 -5.45 32.22 -11.00
CA LEU A 10 -5.24 30.80 -11.29
C LEU A 10 -4.76 30.04 -10.03
N LEU A 11 -3.85 30.62 -9.25
CA LEU A 11 -3.38 30.05 -7.98
C LEU A 11 -4.51 29.99 -6.94
N VAL A 12 -5.36 31.00 -6.84
CA VAL A 12 -6.51 31.02 -5.96
C VAL A 12 -7.55 29.99 -6.41
N MET A 13 -7.83 29.85 -7.70
CA MET A 13 -8.72 28.80 -8.21
C MET A 13 -8.17 27.38 -7.95
N CYS A 14 -6.89 27.15 -8.10
CA CYS A 14 -6.25 25.86 -7.73
C CYS A 14 -6.35 25.58 -6.23
N GLY A 15 -6.27 26.62 -5.38
CA GLY A 15 -6.40 26.48 -3.93
C GLY A 15 -7.83 26.21 -3.44
N LEU A 16 -8.83 26.63 -4.21
CA LEU A 16 -10.25 26.39 -3.91
C LEU A 16 -10.77 25.01 -4.35
N MET A 17 -10.02 24.29 -5.17
CA MET A 17 -10.30 22.87 -5.40
C MET A 17 -9.94 22.13 -4.11
N SER A 18 -10.90 21.98 -3.21
CA SER A 18 -10.82 21.08 -2.07
C SER A 18 -10.52 19.69 -2.62
N GLY A 19 -9.24 19.38 -2.75
CA GLY A 19 -8.78 18.07 -3.17
C GLY A 19 -9.30 17.07 -2.16
N MET A 20 -10.36 16.38 -2.48
CA MET A 20 -10.73 15.16 -1.79
C MET A 20 -9.46 14.32 -1.80
N ALA A 21 -8.89 14.05 -0.62
CA ALA A 21 -7.69 13.24 -0.51
C ALA A 21 -7.90 11.96 -1.33
N GLN A 22 -7.29 11.88 -2.50
CA GLN A 22 -7.43 10.72 -3.37
C GLN A 22 -6.63 9.62 -2.69
N ASN A 23 -7.35 8.73 -2.02
CA ASN A 23 -6.75 7.52 -1.48
C ASN A 23 -6.10 6.76 -2.63
N ILE A 24 -4.83 6.40 -2.47
CA ILE A 24 -4.06 5.64 -3.44
C ILE A 24 -4.82 4.35 -3.79
N PRO A 25 -5.15 4.11 -5.06
CA PRO A 25 -5.83 2.89 -5.45
C PRO A 25 -4.90 1.69 -5.38
N VAL A 26 -5.43 0.55 -5.00
CA VAL A 26 -4.73 -0.74 -5.08
C VAL A 26 -4.79 -1.22 -6.52
N PRO A 27 -3.65 -1.46 -7.19
CA PRO A 27 -3.63 -1.90 -8.58
C PRO A 27 -4.40 -3.22 -8.76
N LEU A 28 -5.18 -3.35 -9.84
CA LEU A 28 -5.90 -4.59 -10.19
C LEU A 28 -4.96 -5.77 -10.46
N THR A 29 -3.67 -5.51 -10.71
CA THR A 29 -2.64 -6.54 -10.86
C THR A 29 -2.35 -7.29 -9.56
N GLN A 30 -2.80 -6.79 -8.40
CA GLN A 30 -2.74 -7.52 -7.13
C GLN A 30 -3.88 -8.55 -7.02
N VAL A 31 -3.96 -9.45 -7.99
CA VAL A 31 -5.04 -10.43 -8.11
C VAL A 31 -5.25 -11.23 -6.81
N LYS A 32 -4.17 -11.72 -6.21
CA LYS A 32 -4.25 -12.52 -4.97
C LYS A 32 -4.91 -11.78 -3.79
N LEU A 33 -4.68 -10.47 -3.68
CA LEU A 33 -5.34 -9.67 -2.66
C LEU A 33 -6.85 -9.57 -2.92
N TYR A 34 -7.22 -9.31 -4.18
CA TYR A 34 -8.63 -9.22 -4.55
C TYR A 34 -9.36 -10.56 -4.38
N ASP A 35 -8.72 -11.68 -4.75
CA ASP A 35 -9.26 -13.03 -4.54
C ASP A 35 -9.45 -13.31 -3.04
N PHE A 36 -8.50 -12.91 -2.21
CA PHE A 36 -8.62 -13.06 -0.76
C PHE A 36 -9.76 -12.22 -0.18
N LEU A 37 -9.92 -10.96 -0.63
CA LEU A 37 -11.04 -10.12 -0.18
C LEU A 37 -12.40 -10.70 -0.64
N ASP A 38 -12.48 -11.25 -1.84
CA ASP A 38 -13.70 -11.89 -2.35
C ASP A 38 -14.03 -13.18 -1.58
N GLU A 39 -13.00 -13.94 -1.16
CA GLU A 39 -13.17 -15.09 -0.27
C GLU A 39 -13.73 -14.66 1.08
N LEU A 40 -13.13 -13.65 1.73
CA LEU A 40 -13.61 -13.13 3.01
C LEU A 40 -15.05 -12.61 2.93
N LEU A 41 -15.41 -11.99 1.81
CA LEU A 41 -16.77 -11.53 1.54
C LEU A 41 -17.75 -12.70 1.39
N THR A 42 -17.35 -13.75 0.67
CA THR A 42 -18.15 -14.96 0.44
C THR A 42 -18.39 -15.72 1.75
N ASP A 43 -17.38 -15.74 2.62
CA ASP A 43 -17.45 -16.38 3.94
C ASP A 43 -18.22 -15.51 4.96
N GLY A 44 -18.66 -14.30 4.58
CA GLY A 44 -19.41 -13.38 5.45
C GLY A 44 -18.56 -12.74 6.55
N LEU A 45 -17.23 -12.75 6.40
CA LEU A 45 -16.29 -12.19 7.37
C LEU A 45 -16.08 -10.67 7.18
N ILE A 46 -16.48 -10.15 6.03
CA ILE A 46 -16.54 -8.73 5.72
C ILE A 46 -17.87 -8.40 5.08
N THR A 47 -18.39 -7.21 5.36
CA THR A 47 -19.69 -6.76 4.84
C THR A 47 -19.56 -5.66 3.78
N HIS A 48 -18.36 -5.14 3.59
CA HIS A 48 -18.13 -4.02 2.67
C HIS A 48 -18.31 -4.46 1.21
N GLN A 49 -19.45 -4.08 0.65
CA GLN A 49 -19.81 -4.37 -0.73
C GLN A 49 -19.70 -3.10 -1.58
N THR A 50 -18.61 -2.93 -2.28
CA THR A 50 -18.56 -2.01 -3.41
C THR A 50 -18.22 -2.79 -4.66
N ALA A 51 -19.08 -2.67 -5.67
CA ALA A 51 -18.84 -3.30 -6.98
C ALA A 51 -17.76 -2.57 -7.77
N VAL A 52 -17.34 -1.38 -7.30
CA VAL A 52 -16.41 -0.52 -8.03
C VAL A 52 -14.99 -0.81 -7.60
N ARG A 53 -14.18 -1.33 -8.51
CA ARG A 53 -12.74 -1.52 -8.36
C ARG A 53 -12.00 -0.56 -9.31
N PRO A 54 -10.78 -0.11 -8.96
CA PRO A 54 -9.93 -0.53 -7.85
C PRO A 54 -10.35 0.08 -6.50
N TYR A 55 -10.20 -0.72 -5.43
CA TYR A 55 -10.38 -0.22 -4.08
C TYR A 55 -9.22 0.70 -3.69
N SER A 56 -9.48 1.71 -2.86
CA SER A 56 -8.41 2.48 -2.26
C SER A 56 -7.70 1.66 -1.17
N ARG A 57 -6.43 1.97 -0.91
CA ARG A 57 -5.66 1.32 0.16
C ARG A 57 -6.36 1.41 1.52
N LYS A 58 -6.99 2.56 1.80
CA LYS A 58 -7.76 2.75 3.05
C LYS A 58 -9.00 1.85 3.12
N GLN A 59 -9.71 1.67 2.01
CA GLN A 59 -10.85 0.74 1.97
C GLN A 59 -10.38 -0.70 2.24
N VAL A 60 -9.31 -1.13 1.57
CA VAL A 60 -8.73 -2.47 1.79
C VAL A 60 -8.31 -2.64 3.25
N ALA A 61 -7.62 -1.66 3.84
CA ALA A 61 -7.23 -1.71 5.25
C ALA A 61 -8.44 -1.87 6.19
N ASN A 62 -9.55 -1.17 5.91
CA ASN A 62 -10.77 -1.28 6.70
C ASN A 62 -11.43 -2.67 6.55
N MET A 63 -11.47 -3.23 5.33
CA MET A 63 -11.97 -4.60 5.10
C MET A 63 -11.15 -5.64 5.86
N LEU A 64 -9.83 -5.51 5.85
CA LEU A 64 -8.93 -6.42 6.58
C LEU A 64 -9.10 -6.30 8.10
N LEU A 65 -9.35 -5.09 8.60
CA LEU A 65 -9.64 -4.86 10.03
C LEU A 65 -11.00 -5.47 10.43
N GLU A 66 -12.00 -5.38 9.57
CA GLU A 66 -13.30 -6.01 9.78
C GLU A 66 -13.14 -7.53 9.89
N ALA A 67 -12.41 -8.14 8.94
CA ALA A 67 -12.10 -9.58 9.00
C ALA A 67 -11.32 -9.99 10.25
N GLN A 68 -10.47 -9.11 10.79
CA GLN A 68 -9.72 -9.37 12.02
C GLN A 68 -10.64 -9.53 13.25
N VAL A 69 -11.77 -8.85 13.29
CA VAL A 69 -12.75 -9.01 14.38
C VAL A 69 -13.34 -10.42 14.39
N GLY A 70 -13.47 -11.05 13.22
CA GLY A 70 -13.94 -12.42 13.05
C GLY A 70 -12.82 -13.49 13.04
N ASP A 71 -11.64 -13.22 13.58
CA ASP A 71 -10.44 -14.06 13.48
C ASP A 71 -10.66 -15.52 13.90
N THR A 72 -11.54 -15.77 14.86
CA THR A 72 -11.88 -17.13 15.33
C THR A 72 -12.59 -17.99 14.28
N LEU A 73 -13.17 -17.37 13.26
CA LEU A 73 -13.87 -18.05 12.16
C LEU A 73 -12.93 -18.36 10.99
N LEU A 74 -11.77 -17.72 10.95
CA LEU A 74 -10.78 -17.89 9.91
C LEU A 74 -10.05 -19.22 10.03
N ASN A 75 -9.83 -19.90 8.89
CA ASN A 75 -8.94 -21.04 8.86
C ASN A 75 -7.46 -20.61 8.94
N LYS A 76 -6.54 -21.55 9.22
CA LYS A 76 -5.11 -21.28 9.42
C LYS A 76 -4.43 -20.59 8.21
N ARG A 77 -4.88 -20.85 6.98
CA ARG A 77 -4.37 -20.19 5.77
C ARG A 77 -4.84 -18.74 5.75
N GLN A 78 -6.14 -18.52 5.93
CA GLN A 78 -6.74 -17.18 5.95
C GLN A 78 -6.12 -16.31 7.06
N GLN A 79 -5.87 -16.87 8.24
CA GLN A 79 -5.19 -16.15 9.34
C GLN A 79 -3.80 -15.66 8.92
N LYS A 80 -3.00 -16.52 8.24
CA LYS A 80 -1.67 -16.14 7.75
C LYS A 80 -1.74 -15.07 6.66
N GLU A 81 -2.67 -15.20 5.73
CA GLU A 81 -2.88 -14.23 4.66
C GLU A 81 -3.38 -12.89 5.22
N LEU A 82 -4.33 -12.94 6.16
CA LEU A 82 -4.80 -11.74 6.85
C LEU A 82 -3.66 -11.03 7.57
N ALA A 83 -2.84 -11.75 8.32
CA ALA A 83 -1.69 -11.17 9.01
C ALA A 83 -0.68 -10.53 8.04
N PHE A 84 -0.43 -11.18 6.91
CA PHE A 84 0.43 -10.64 5.84
C PHE A 84 -0.13 -9.33 5.28
N TYR A 85 -1.40 -9.31 4.88
CA TYR A 85 -2.02 -8.11 4.32
C TYR A 85 -2.21 -7.00 5.37
N LEU A 86 -2.52 -7.34 6.62
CA LEU A 86 -2.55 -6.36 7.70
C LEU A 86 -1.20 -5.66 7.90
N ASN A 87 -0.09 -6.36 7.72
CA ASN A 87 1.23 -5.75 7.73
C ASN A 87 1.48 -4.89 6.48
N GLU A 88 1.08 -5.36 5.30
CA GLU A 88 1.17 -4.63 4.03
C GLU A 88 0.44 -3.28 4.07
N PHE A 89 -0.73 -3.25 4.71
CA PHE A 89 -1.57 -2.05 4.84
C PHE A 89 -1.42 -1.36 6.21
N ALA A 90 -0.32 -1.59 6.92
CA ALA A 90 -0.07 -1.01 8.25
C ALA A 90 -0.05 0.52 8.25
N LEU A 91 0.39 1.16 7.15
CA LEU A 91 0.46 2.61 7.03
C LEU A 91 -0.93 3.27 7.01
N GLU A 92 -1.92 2.60 6.42
CA GLU A 92 -3.30 3.06 6.32
C GLU A 92 -4.10 2.84 7.61
N ARG A 93 -3.59 1.94 8.46
CA ARG A 93 -4.17 1.69 9.78
C ARG A 93 -3.65 2.74 10.76
N ASP A 94 -4.54 3.34 11.53
CA ASP A 94 -4.13 4.23 12.61
C ASP A 94 -3.59 3.48 13.84
N THR A 95 -3.61 2.15 13.81
CA THR A 95 -3.09 1.27 14.87
C THR A 95 -1.68 0.79 14.55
N MET A 96 -0.80 0.85 15.54
CA MET A 96 0.57 0.36 15.45
C MET A 96 0.61 -1.17 15.43
N VAL A 97 1.32 -1.76 14.48
CA VAL A 97 1.64 -3.20 14.48
C VAL A 97 2.85 -3.46 15.36
N SER A 98 2.89 -4.60 16.05
CA SER A 98 3.79 -4.94 17.15
C SER A 98 5.30 -5.02 16.86
N ASN A 99 5.74 -4.75 15.64
CA ASN A 99 7.16 -4.82 15.25
C ASN A 99 7.81 -3.43 15.09
N TYR A 100 7.28 -2.42 15.76
CA TYR A 100 7.81 -1.07 15.70
C TYR A 100 8.91 -0.84 16.73
N VAL A 101 10.06 -0.36 16.28
CA VAL A 101 11.02 0.29 17.15
C VAL A 101 10.50 1.71 17.40
N GLN A 102 9.98 1.95 18.60
CA GLN A 102 9.51 3.27 19.00
C GLN A 102 10.71 4.12 19.38
N TYR A 103 11.03 5.10 18.57
CA TYR A 103 12.06 6.09 18.89
C TYR A 103 11.40 7.39 19.27
N THR A 104 11.47 7.73 20.55
CA THR A 104 11.09 9.02 21.17
C THR A 104 9.66 9.55 20.88
N ASP A 105 9.21 10.41 21.76
CA ASP A 105 7.87 10.97 21.97
C ASP A 105 7.13 11.56 20.75
N HIS A 106 7.75 11.63 19.55
CA HIS A 106 7.22 12.42 18.44
C HIS A 106 7.02 11.69 17.10
N SER A 107 7.65 10.54 16.88
CA SER A 107 7.59 9.87 15.59
C SER A 107 7.79 8.35 15.71
N THR A 108 7.22 7.59 14.79
CA THR A 108 7.32 6.14 14.77
C THR A 108 8.05 5.70 13.51
N TYR A 109 9.05 4.84 13.68
CA TYR A 109 9.76 4.17 12.59
C TYR A 109 9.46 2.68 12.64
N ASN A 110 9.28 2.08 11.49
CA ASN A 110 9.20 0.64 11.35
C ASN A 110 10.18 0.16 10.27
N VAL A 111 10.95 -0.86 10.62
CA VAL A 111 11.80 -1.59 9.67
C VAL A 111 11.46 -3.05 9.78
N SER A 112 10.91 -3.64 8.71
CA SER A 112 10.66 -5.06 8.61
C SER A 112 11.71 -5.72 7.74
N LEU A 113 12.31 -6.82 8.22
CA LEU A 113 13.27 -7.61 7.45
C LEU A 113 12.59 -8.77 6.71
N ALA A 114 11.46 -9.25 7.20
CA ALA A 114 10.71 -10.33 6.56
C ALA A 114 9.97 -9.86 5.29
N ASP A 115 9.51 -8.62 5.29
CA ASP A 115 9.03 -7.89 4.13
C ASP A 115 9.78 -6.56 4.16
N PRO A 116 10.90 -6.43 3.42
CA PRO A 116 11.82 -5.32 3.56
C PRO A 116 11.12 -4.02 3.21
N GLN A 117 10.78 -3.27 4.23
CA GLN A 117 10.15 -1.96 4.11
C GLN A 117 10.59 -1.05 5.26
N PHE A 118 10.65 0.23 4.96
CA PHE A 118 10.84 1.29 5.93
C PHE A 118 9.57 2.15 5.96
N SER A 119 9.04 2.38 7.15
CA SER A 119 7.89 3.27 7.35
C SER A 119 8.19 4.30 8.43
N TYR A 120 7.72 5.49 8.20
CA TYR A 120 7.80 6.61 9.14
C TYR A 120 6.46 7.30 9.26
N ARG A 121 6.09 7.69 10.47
CA ARG A 121 4.85 8.44 10.73
C ARG A 121 5.09 9.44 11.85
N THR A 122 4.62 10.68 11.66
CA THR A 122 4.58 11.69 12.73
C THR A 122 3.45 11.38 13.71
N LYS A 123 3.59 11.87 14.95
CA LYS A 123 2.62 11.64 16.05
C LYS A 123 1.21 12.11 15.70
N ASP A 124 1.08 13.25 15.04
CA ASP A 124 -0.17 13.84 14.60
C ASP A 124 -0.73 13.21 13.30
N SER A 125 -0.01 12.22 12.75
CA SER A 125 -0.33 11.59 11.46
C SER A 125 -0.42 12.57 10.28
N MET A 126 0.21 13.75 10.41
CA MET A 126 0.27 14.75 9.35
C MET A 126 1.23 14.35 8.23
N PHE A 127 2.20 13.50 8.54
CA PHE A 127 3.13 12.97 7.54
C PHE A 127 3.31 11.47 7.74
N LYS A 128 3.14 10.72 6.67
CA LYS A 128 3.41 9.27 6.60
C LYS A 128 4.28 8.99 5.40
N LEU A 129 5.28 8.15 5.55
CA LEU A 129 6.20 7.72 4.50
C LEU A 129 6.35 6.21 4.56
N ARG A 130 6.33 5.55 3.42
CA ARG A 130 6.73 4.16 3.25
C ARG A 130 7.66 4.04 2.06
N PHE A 131 8.76 3.39 2.27
CA PHE A 131 9.72 3.00 1.24
C PHE A 131 9.85 1.48 1.27
N ARG A 132 9.71 0.85 0.12
CA ARG A 132 9.85 -0.59 -0.06
C ARG A 132 10.83 -0.87 -1.20
N PRO A 133 11.99 -1.52 -0.94
CA PRO A 133 12.79 -2.10 -2.00
C PRO A 133 12.05 -3.29 -2.62
N ILE A 134 12.13 -3.42 -3.93
CA ILE A 134 11.55 -4.53 -4.69
C ILE A 134 12.70 -5.33 -5.25
N LEU A 135 12.82 -6.57 -4.82
CA LEU A 135 13.85 -7.50 -5.29
C LEU A 135 13.20 -8.83 -5.64
N GLY A 136 13.60 -9.42 -6.75
CA GLY A 136 13.12 -10.73 -7.12
C GLY A 136 13.87 -11.35 -8.28
N GLY A 137 13.64 -12.63 -8.46
CA GLY A 137 14.20 -13.39 -9.56
C GLY A 137 13.37 -14.61 -9.86
N ASN A 138 13.44 -15.08 -11.08
CA ASN A 138 12.81 -16.30 -11.55
C ASN A 138 13.77 -17.06 -12.47
N ILE A 139 13.70 -18.37 -12.43
CA ILE A 139 14.46 -19.27 -13.32
C ILE A 139 13.45 -20.13 -14.05
N ILE A 140 13.44 -20.02 -15.37
CA ILE A 140 12.59 -20.80 -16.25
C ILE A 140 13.48 -21.79 -16.98
N GLY A 141 13.43 -23.06 -16.58
CA GLY A 141 14.18 -24.16 -17.22
C GLY A 141 13.40 -24.77 -18.38
N SER A 142 14.10 -25.07 -19.47
CA SER A 142 13.57 -25.85 -20.57
C SER A 142 14.60 -26.91 -20.99
N LYS A 143 14.19 -27.87 -21.86
CA LYS A 143 15.12 -28.87 -22.42
C LYS A 143 16.23 -28.23 -23.28
N LYS A 144 16.10 -26.95 -23.65
CA LYS A 144 17.05 -26.23 -24.52
C LYS A 144 17.93 -25.23 -23.78
N GLY A 145 17.72 -25.03 -22.47
CA GLY A 145 18.48 -24.08 -21.67
C GLY A 145 17.65 -23.49 -20.54
N ALA A 146 18.24 -22.56 -19.80
CA ALA A 146 17.58 -21.86 -18.69
C ALA A 146 17.58 -20.36 -18.96
N ILE A 147 16.43 -19.73 -18.72
CA ILE A 147 16.26 -18.27 -18.76
C ILE A 147 16.22 -17.76 -17.32
N PHE A 148 17.07 -16.81 -17.02
CA PHE A 148 17.11 -16.11 -15.75
C PHE A 148 16.43 -14.76 -15.89
N GLN A 149 15.44 -14.52 -15.08
CA GLN A 149 14.81 -13.22 -14.95
C GLN A 149 15.14 -12.66 -13.57
N ARG A 150 15.58 -11.42 -13.53
CA ARG A 150 15.74 -10.67 -12.28
C ARG A 150 15.03 -9.34 -12.39
N TRP A 151 14.50 -8.88 -11.28
CA TRP A 151 13.95 -7.53 -11.17
C TRP A 151 14.39 -6.89 -9.86
N TYR A 152 14.64 -5.61 -9.92
CA TYR A 152 14.94 -4.79 -8.77
C TYR A 152 14.28 -3.43 -8.93
N GLY A 153 14.00 -2.77 -7.80
CA GLY A 153 13.35 -1.50 -7.83
C GLY A 153 13.03 -0.97 -6.44
N ALA A 154 12.20 0.02 -6.41
CA ALA A 154 11.69 0.61 -5.19
C ALA A 154 10.27 1.15 -5.38
N GLU A 155 9.51 1.12 -4.33
CA GLU A 155 8.21 1.74 -4.20
C GLU A 155 8.26 2.77 -3.09
N LEU A 156 7.73 3.96 -3.36
CA LEU A 156 7.58 5.05 -2.41
C LEU A 156 6.11 5.42 -2.29
N GLN A 157 5.65 5.54 -1.06
CA GLN A 157 4.34 6.09 -0.74
C GLN A 157 4.52 7.16 0.32
N MET A 158 3.86 8.31 0.14
CA MET A 158 3.92 9.44 1.06
C MET A 158 2.54 10.07 1.17
N ASP A 159 2.08 10.28 2.40
CA ASP A 159 0.85 11.01 2.70
C ASP A 159 1.22 12.29 3.47
N ILE A 160 0.71 13.43 3.03
CA ILE A 160 0.99 14.75 3.57
C ILE A 160 -0.31 15.41 3.97
N ALA A 161 -0.39 15.88 5.24
CA ALA A 161 -1.49 16.66 5.79
C ALA A 161 -2.88 16.04 5.58
N LYS A 162 -2.96 14.72 5.41
CA LYS A 162 -4.19 13.96 5.13
C LYS A 162 -4.93 14.37 3.84
N HIS A 163 -4.31 15.21 3.02
CA HIS A 163 -4.90 15.78 1.81
C HIS A 163 -4.16 15.41 0.53
N VAL A 164 -2.88 15.09 0.63
CA VAL A 164 -2.05 14.76 -0.53
C VAL A 164 -1.40 13.41 -0.32
N SER A 165 -1.63 12.50 -1.26
CA SER A 165 -0.96 11.20 -1.33
C SER A 165 -0.14 11.11 -2.59
N ILE A 166 1.14 10.77 -2.45
CA ILE A 166 2.08 10.57 -3.54
C ILE A 166 2.49 9.10 -3.52
N TRP A 167 2.39 8.45 -4.66
CA TRP A 167 2.85 7.09 -4.84
C TRP A 167 3.67 7.01 -6.12
N GLY A 168 4.76 6.25 -6.06
CA GLY A 168 5.61 5.97 -7.20
C GLY A 168 6.29 4.63 -7.08
N SER A 169 6.52 3.95 -8.19
CA SER A 169 7.24 2.70 -8.28
C SER A 169 8.17 2.71 -9.47
N LEU A 170 9.43 2.41 -9.22
CA LEU A 170 10.44 2.20 -10.25
C LEU A 170 10.82 0.73 -10.22
N ARG A 171 10.84 0.09 -11.39
CA ARG A 171 11.22 -1.32 -11.56
C ARG A 171 12.07 -1.48 -12.80
N ASP A 172 13.18 -2.14 -12.63
CA ASP A 172 14.01 -2.62 -13.73
C ASP A 172 13.90 -4.14 -13.84
N ASN A 173 13.73 -4.64 -15.06
CA ASN A 173 13.61 -6.05 -15.35
C ASN A 173 14.71 -6.42 -16.36
N SER A 174 15.48 -7.43 -16.02
CA SER A 174 16.53 -7.95 -16.89
C SER A 174 16.33 -9.44 -17.14
N TRP A 175 16.53 -9.84 -18.37
CA TRP A 175 16.45 -11.22 -18.81
C TRP A 175 17.83 -11.65 -19.30
N SER A 176 18.26 -12.83 -18.91
CA SER A 176 19.49 -13.44 -19.37
C SER A 176 19.23 -14.92 -19.61
N GLY A 177 19.63 -15.45 -20.77
CA GLY A 177 19.49 -16.85 -21.12
C GLY A 177 20.13 -17.13 -22.47
N ASP A 178 20.60 -18.34 -22.66
CA ASP A 178 21.08 -18.87 -23.94
C ASP A 178 19.96 -19.61 -24.67
#